data_3172b2e14b299ad71d10c4edfadb71c4
#
_entry.id   3172b2e14b299ad71d10c4edfadb71c4
#
_cell.length_a   1.000
_cell.length_b   1.000
_cell.length_c   1.000
_cell.angle_alpha   90.00
_cell.angle_beta   90.00
_cell.angle_gamma   90.00
#
_symmetry.space_group_name_H-M   'P 1'
#
loop_
_entity.id
_entity.type
_entity.pdbx_description
1 polymer ?
#
loop_
_entity_poly.entity_id
_entity_poly.type
_entity_poly.pdbx_seq_one_letter_code
_entity_poly.pdbx_strand_id
1 'polypeptide(L)'
;RSTLTDWVGRSTALLEPLAAHIGKLVRAGPALFADDTPVKMQAKGKAQTARLWSYVRDERPWCGQAPPCVLYQFSVDRKGEHPSSHLKGYKGVVHADGFNGLFGADRASEQACMVHVRRKFVDIYESEGSAIAEEAIKRIATLYTVEKEARYKPAEERVALRQDKAKQVFDDLEAWLSLQLPKISGKSTLAAAIRYALGRMPRA
;
A
#
# COMPACT_ATOMS: atom_id res chain seq x y z
N ARG A 1 11.90 -11.65 34.99
CA ARG A 1 11.73 -11.46 33.52
C ARG A 1 11.27 -12.72 32.80
N SER A 2 11.77 -13.89 33.15
CA SER A 2 11.38 -15.19 32.55
C SER A 2 9.89 -15.50 32.71
N THR A 3 9.31 -15.30 33.89
CA THR A 3 7.90 -15.59 34.19
C THR A 3 6.93 -14.77 33.34
N LEU A 4 7.19 -13.45 33.20
CA LEU A 4 6.35 -12.58 32.38
C LEU A 4 6.42 -12.97 30.90
N THR A 5 7.60 -13.29 30.41
CA THR A 5 7.81 -13.76 29.02
C THR A 5 7.09 -15.06 28.76
N ASP A 6 7.11 -16.00 29.73
CA ASP A 6 6.40 -17.28 29.65
C ASP A 6 4.88 -17.07 29.63
N TRP A 7 4.34 -16.20 30.48
CA TRP A 7 2.91 -15.88 30.49
C TRP A 7 2.46 -15.25 29.17
N VAL A 8 3.23 -14.29 28.64
CA VAL A 8 2.94 -13.69 27.33
C VAL A 8 2.94 -14.76 26.23
N GLY A 9 3.95 -15.64 26.22
CA GLY A 9 4.03 -16.72 25.23
C GLY A 9 2.86 -17.68 25.28
N ARG A 10 2.46 -18.12 26.47
CA ARG A 10 1.28 -19.00 26.65
C ARG A 10 -0.01 -18.31 26.25
N SER A 11 -0.21 -17.05 26.65
CA SER A 11 -1.40 -16.28 26.25
C SER A 11 -1.46 -16.09 24.74
N THR A 12 -0.35 -15.82 24.09
CA THR A 12 -0.26 -15.69 22.62
C THR A 12 -0.62 -17.00 21.93
N ALA A 13 -0.12 -18.14 22.44
CA ALA A 13 -0.46 -19.46 21.89
C ALA A 13 -1.97 -19.77 21.97
N LEU A 14 -2.65 -19.36 23.05
CA LEU A 14 -4.09 -19.49 23.18
C LEU A 14 -4.88 -18.63 22.16
N LEU A 15 -4.31 -17.54 21.69
CA LEU A 15 -4.92 -16.64 20.69
C LEU A 15 -4.64 -17.07 19.24
N GLU A 16 -3.75 -18.03 19.02
CA GLU A 16 -3.36 -18.46 17.67
C GLU A 16 -4.55 -18.94 16.80
N PRO A 17 -5.52 -19.72 17.32
CA PRO A 17 -6.71 -20.11 16.55
C PRO A 17 -7.55 -18.92 16.10
N LEU A 18 -7.66 -17.88 16.95
CA LEU A 18 -8.36 -16.64 16.60
C LEU A 18 -7.63 -15.88 15.50
N ALA A 19 -6.32 -15.71 15.62
CA ALA A 19 -5.49 -15.08 14.60
C ALA A 19 -5.57 -15.83 13.25
N ALA A 20 -5.55 -17.16 13.28
CA ALA A 20 -5.73 -17.98 12.09
C ALA A 20 -7.12 -17.79 11.45
N HIS A 21 -8.17 -17.68 12.26
CA HIS A 21 -9.53 -17.40 11.78
C HIS A 21 -9.62 -16.02 11.12
N ILE A 22 -9.10 -14.97 11.76
CA ILE A 22 -9.02 -13.62 11.20
C ILE A 22 -8.27 -13.66 9.86
N GLY A 23 -7.17 -14.40 9.80
CA GLY A 23 -6.42 -14.57 8.55
C GLY A 23 -7.24 -15.21 7.41
N LYS A 24 -8.14 -16.14 7.72
CA LYS A 24 -9.10 -16.69 6.74
C LYS A 24 -10.09 -15.62 6.28
N LEU A 25 -10.64 -14.82 7.20
CA LEU A 25 -11.58 -13.75 6.89
C LEU A 25 -10.94 -12.66 6.02
N VAL A 26 -9.70 -12.26 6.31
CA VAL A 26 -8.95 -11.29 5.51
C VAL A 26 -8.80 -11.81 4.07
N ARG A 27 -8.36 -13.06 3.89
CA ARG A 27 -8.14 -13.66 2.56
C ARG A 27 -9.42 -14.07 1.83
N ALA A 28 -10.58 -14.02 2.46
CA ALA A 28 -11.86 -14.33 1.81
C ALA A 28 -12.41 -13.15 0.99
N GLY A 29 -11.88 -11.94 1.15
CA GLY A 29 -12.34 -10.75 0.42
C GLY A 29 -11.80 -10.67 -1.02
N PRO A 30 -12.48 -9.91 -1.90
CA PRO A 30 -12.06 -9.72 -3.28
C PRO A 30 -10.82 -8.82 -3.40
N ALA A 31 -10.59 -7.97 -2.40
CA ALA A 31 -9.45 -7.06 -2.33
C ALA A 31 -8.94 -6.95 -0.89
N LEU A 32 -7.65 -6.70 -0.75
CA LEU A 32 -7.00 -6.37 0.52
C LEU A 32 -5.95 -5.29 0.35
N PHE A 33 -5.64 -4.59 1.44
CA PHE A 33 -4.56 -3.63 1.52
C PHE A 33 -3.41 -4.27 2.30
N ALA A 34 -2.20 -4.19 1.74
CA ALA A 34 -0.99 -4.73 2.34
C ALA A 34 0.07 -3.64 2.52
N ASP A 35 0.66 -3.58 3.70
CA ASP A 35 1.76 -2.68 4.01
C ASP A 35 2.72 -3.34 5.01
N ASP A 36 3.96 -2.84 5.10
CA ASP A 36 4.93 -3.30 6.08
C ASP A 36 5.54 -2.15 6.88
N THR A 37 5.59 -2.33 8.19
CA THR A 37 6.19 -1.37 9.11
C THR A 37 7.51 -1.92 9.67
N PRO A 38 8.63 -1.14 9.63
CA PRO A 38 9.87 -1.55 10.25
C PRO A 38 9.74 -1.51 11.78
N VAL A 39 10.12 -2.62 12.43
CA VAL A 39 10.17 -2.72 13.90
C VAL A 39 11.57 -3.10 14.35
N LYS A 40 12.01 -2.53 15.48
CA LYS A 40 13.31 -2.89 16.05
C LYS A 40 13.19 -4.16 16.87
N MET A 41 13.99 -5.15 16.53
CA MET A 41 14.11 -6.42 17.25
C MET A 41 15.48 -6.52 17.90
N GLN A 42 15.52 -6.90 19.16
CA GLN A 42 16.79 -7.20 19.84
C GLN A 42 17.39 -8.49 19.29
N ALA A 43 18.66 -8.44 18.92
CA ALA A 43 19.43 -9.60 18.51
C ALA A 43 20.79 -9.57 19.23
N LYS A 44 21.52 -10.70 19.21
CA LYS A 44 22.84 -10.79 19.88
C LYS A 44 23.80 -9.73 19.30
N GLY A 45 24.23 -8.81 20.14
CA GLY A 45 25.22 -7.77 19.84
C GLY A 45 24.71 -6.51 19.15
N LYS A 46 23.52 -6.52 18.52
CA LYS A 46 22.93 -5.33 17.87
C LYS A 46 21.42 -5.44 17.69
N ALA A 47 20.76 -4.29 17.56
CA ALA A 47 19.36 -4.28 17.13
C ALA A 47 19.26 -4.57 15.61
N GLN A 48 18.33 -5.44 15.23
CA GLN A 48 17.99 -5.73 13.84
C GLN A 48 16.66 -5.05 13.47
N THR A 49 16.48 -4.76 12.19
CA THR A 49 15.19 -4.25 11.68
C THR A 49 14.38 -5.42 11.15
N ALA A 50 13.37 -5.80 11.90
CA ALA A 50 12.34 -6.75 11.51
C ALA A 50 11.16 -6.03 10.85
N ARG A 51 10.13 -6.75 10.44
CA ARG A 51 8.92 -6.21 9.81
C ARG A 51 7.66 -6.71 10.49
N LEU A 52 6.71 -5.81 10.60
CA LEU A 52 5.33 -6.12 10.92
C LEU A 52 4.49 -5.87 9.66
N TRP A 53 3.99 -6.94 9.06
CA TRP A 53 3.13 -6.90 7.89
C TRP A 53 1.68 -6.74 8.34
N SER A 54 0.96 -5.83 7.73
CA SER A 54 -0.47 -5.63 7.95
C SER A 54 -1.24 -5.99 6.68
N TYR A 55 -2.27 -6.82 6.81
CA TYR A 55 -3.18 -7.18 5.73
C TYR A 55 -4.58 -6.80 6.17
N VAL A 56 -5.18 -5.85 5.47
CA VAL A 56 -6.47 -5.27 5.84
C VAL A 56 -7.51 -5.60 4.77
N ARG A 57 -8.65 -6.16 5.19
CA ARG A 57 -9.87 -6.23 4.40
C ARG A 57 -10.82 -5.16 4.90
N ASP A 58 -11.18 -4.23 4.05
CA ASP A 58 -12.20 -3.20 4.32
C ASP A 58 -13.00 -2.92 3.07
N GLU A 59 -14.23 -3.39 3.03
CA GLU A 59 -15.12 -3.27 1.87
C GLU A 59 -16.09 -2.09 2.00
N ARG A 60 -16.09 -1.37 3.10
CA ARG A 60 -17.00 -0.23 3.34
C ARG A 60 -16.91 0.85 2.26
N PRO A 61 -15.72 1.20 1.70
CA PRO A 61 -15.64 2.21 0.66
C PRO A 61 -16.40 1.89 -0.63
N TRP A 62 -16.76 0.62 -0.85
CA TRP A 62 -17.55 0.18 -2.01
C TRP A 62 -18.82 -0.59 -1.62
N CYS A 63 -19.39 -0.25 -0.45
CA CYS A 63 -20.65 -0.80 0.05
C CYS A 63 -20.64 -2.32 0.32
N GLY A 64 -19.49 -2.93 0.51
CA GLY A 64 -19.37 -4.32 0.93
C GLY A 64 -19.95 -4.53 2.32
N GLN A 65 -20.57 -5.68 2.55
CA GLN A 65 -21.26 -6.00 3.81
C GLN A 65 -20.36 -6.72 4.82
N ALA A 66 -19.18 -7.18 4.41
CA ALA A 66 -18.28 -7.87 5.31
C ALA A 66 -17.68 -6.90 6.35
N PRO A 67 -17.60 -7.30 7.61
CA PRO A 67 -16.96 -6.48 8.65
C PRO A 67 -15.46 -6.28 8.30
N PRO A 68 -14.91 -5.09 8.55
CA PRO A 68 -13.49 -4.84 8.35
C PRO A 68 -12.68 -5.70 9.33
N CYS A 69 -11.58 -6.23 8.86
CA CYS A 69 -10.66 -7.01 9.69
C CYS A 69 -9.21 -6.80 9.25
N VAL A 70 -8.29 -7.01 10.19
CA VAL A 70 -6.85 -6.87 9.98
C VAL A 70 -6.11 -8.06 10.54
N LEU A 71 -5.16 -8.55 9.76
CA LEU A 71 -4.18 -9.56 10.18
C LEU A 71 -2.80 -8.91 10.25
N TYR A 72 -2.10 -9.13 11.35
CA TYR A 72 -0.69 -8.78 11.50
C TYR A 72 0.18 -10.03 11.44
N GLN A 73 1.29 -9.93 10.71
CA GLN A 73 2.29 -10.99 10.61
C GLN A 73 3.67 -10.40 10.84
N PHE A 74 4.48 -11.07 11.63
CA PHE A 74 5.85 -10.67 11.92
C PHE A 74 6.85 -11.42 11.03
N SER A 75 7.92 -10.73 10.62
CA SER A 75 9.09 -11.38 10.02
C SER A 75 10.39 -10.72 10.47
N VAL A 76 11.46 -11.50 10.48
CA VAL A 76 12.79 -11.04 10.91
C VAL A 76 13.46 -10.10 9.91
N ASP A 77 12.99 -10.08 8.67
CA ASP A 77 13.50 -9.23 7.58
C ASP A 77 12.38 -8.88 6.59
N ARG A 78 12.72 -8.14 5.51
CA ARG A 78 11.79 -7.70 4.46
C ARG A 78 11.85 -8.58 3.21
N LYS A 79 12.20 -9.85 3.30
CA LYS A 79 12.24 -10.71 2.11
C LYS A 79 10.83 -11.03 1.59
N GLY A 80 10.72 -11.16 0.26
CA GLY A 80 9.46 -11.45 -0.42
C GLY A 80 8.84 -12.82 -0.11
N GLU A 81 9.63 -13.76 0.43
CA GLU A 81 9.15 -15.07 0.86
C GLU A 81 8.09 -14.97 1.97
N HIS A 82 8.20 -13.96 2.86
CA HIS A 82 7.25 -13.76 3.96
C HIS A 82 5.86 -13.41 3.43
N PRO A 83 5.66 -12.28 2.72
CA PRO A 83 4.33 -11.96 2.20
C PRO A 83 3.84 -12.98 1.17
N SER A 84 4.71 -13.62 0.39
CA SER A 84 4.31 -14.71 -0.49
C SER A 84 3.73 -15.90 0.27
N SER A 85 4.29 -16.23 1.43
CA SER A 85 3.75 -17.26 2.33
C SER A 85 2.44 -16.84 2.98
N HIS A 86 2.37 -15.59 3.49
CA HIS A 86 1.17 -15.05 4.14
C HIS A 86 -0.05 -15.02 3.21
N LEU A 87 0.18 -14.70 1.93
CA LEU A 87 -0.86 -14.57 0.91
C LEU A 87 -0.97 -15.79 -0.01
N LYS A 88 -0.36 -16.91 0.37
CA LYS A 88 -0.43 -18.15 -0.42
C LYS A 88 -1.87 -18.54 -0.74
N GLY A 89 -2.17 -18.73 -2.03
CA GLY A 89 -3.50 -19.09 -2.53
C GLY A 89 -4.50 -17.94 -2.60
N TYR A 90 -4.14 -16.72 -2.22
CA TYR A 90 -4.98 -15.55 -2.44
C TYR A 90 -4.97 -15.12 -3.90
N LYS A 91 -6.15 -14.91 -4.49
CA LYS A 91 -6.34 -14.57 -5.92
C LYS A 91 -7.02 -13.20 -6.15
N GLY A 92 -7.35 -12.50 -5.07
CA GLY A 92 -7.98 -11.18 -5.16
C GLY A 92 -6.98 -10.06 -5.48
N VAL A 93 -7.45 -8.82 -5.47
CA VAL A 93 -6.63 -7.62 -5.67
C VAL A 93 -5.86 -7.28 -4.41
N VAL A 94 -4.57 -6.98 -4.54
CA VAL A 94 -3.73 -6.47 -3.44
C VAL A 94 -3.32 -5.03 -3.71
N HIS A 95 -3.79 -4.11 -2.89
CA HIS A 95 -3.35 -2.71 -2.88
C HIS A 95 -2.09 -2.59 -2.03
N ALA A 96 -0.97 -2.22 -2.63
CA ALA A 96 0.32 -2.13 -1.95
C ALA A 96 1.17 -0.95 -2.45
N ASP A 97 2.29 -0.69 -1.75
CA ASP A 97 3.26 0.34 -2.12
C ASP A 97 4.14 -0.04 -3.32
N GLY A 98 3.91 -1.23 -3.90
CA GLY A 98 4.70 -1.77 -5.00
C GLY A 98 5.96 -2.50 -4.56
N PHE A 99 5.97 -3.05 -3.37
CA PHE A 99 7.02 -3.95 -2.95
C PHE A 99 6.96 -5.25 -3.77
N ASN A 100 7.95 -5.45 -4.66
CA ASN A 100 8.00 -6.60 -5.58
C ASN A 100 7.94 -7.98 -4.89
N GLY A 101 8.23 -8.05 -3.59
CA GLY A 101 8.14 -9.27 -2.80
C GLY A 101 6.73 -9.68 -2.40
N LEU A 102 5.72 -8.80 -2.56
CA LEU A 102 4.32 -9.14 -2.27
C LEU A 102 3.69 -10.05 -3.34
N PHE A 103 4.31 -10.11 -4.50
CA PHE A 103 3.76 -10.77 -5.68
C PHE A 103 4.69 -11.90 -6.15
N GLY A 104 4.44 -13.10 -5.85
CA GLY A 104 5.04 -14.27 -6.44
C GLY A 104 4.21 -14.78 -7.65
N ALA A 105 4.52 -15.84 -8.44
CA ALA A 105 4.03 -16.21 -9.76
C ALA A 105 2.53 -16.61 -9.94
N ASP A 106 1.70 -16.77 -8.88
CA ASP A 106 0.34 -17.37 -8.95
C ASP A 106 -0.82 -16.39 -8.60
N ARG A 107 -0.87 -15.13 -9.12
CA ARG A 107 -1.23 -14.03 -8.33
C ARG A 107 -2.38 -13.16 -8.58
N ALA A 108 -2.80 -12.60 -7.48
CA ALA A 108 -3.50 -11.34 -7.24
C ALA A 108 -2.99 -10.24 -8.17
N SER A 109 -3.88 -9.45 -8.76
CA SER A 109 -3.47 -8.24 -9.48
C SER A 109 -3.02 -7.18 -8.47
N GLU A 110 -1.85 -6.59 -8.70
CA GLU A 110 -1.35 -5.47 -7.92
C GLU A 110 -2.07 -4.19 -8.36
N GLN A 111 -2.52 -3.43 -7.36
CA GLN A 111 -2.94 -2.06 -7.55
C GLN A 111 -1.96 -1.14 -6.82
N ALA A 112 -1.36 -0.20 -7.56
CA ALA A 112 -0.42 0.75 -6.97
C ALA A 112 -1.15 1.80 -6.15
N CYS A 113 -0.62 2.08 -4.96
CA CYS A 113 -1.22 3.04 -4.05
C CYS A 113 -0.77 4.47 -4.36
N MET A 114 -1.67 5.32 -4.84
CA MET A 114 -1.39 6.75 -5.12
C MET A 114 -1.04 7.56 -3.87
N VAL A 115 -1.38 7.10 -2.67
CA VAL A 115 -0.94 7.72 -1.41
C VAL A 115 0.58 7.68 -1.28
N HIS A 116 1.22 6.56 -1.63
CA HIS A 116 2.68 6.44 -1.61
C HIS A 116 3.35 7.30 -2.68
N VAL A 117 2.74 7.43 -3.85
CA VAL A 117 3.20 8.39 -4.88
C VAL A 117 3.16 9.81 -4.34
N ARG A 118 2.01 10.23 -3.79
CA ARG A 118 1.83 11.57 -3.21
C ARG A 118 2.83 11.86 -2.10
N ARG A 119 3.07 10.92 -1.19
CA ARG A 119 4.00 11.09 -0.06
C ARG A 119 5.39 11.50 -0.53
N LYS A 120 5.92 10.89 -1.60
CA LYS A 120 7.24 11.25 -2.13
C LYS A 120 7.32 12.71 -2.61
N PHE A 121 6.26 13.25 -3.18
CA PHE A 121 6.21 14.67 -3.56
C PHE A 121 6.06 15.58 -2.34
N VAL A 122 5.29 15.17 -1.33
CA VAL A 122 5.16 15.91 -0.06
C VAL A 122 6.51 16.03 0.63
N ASP A 123 7.24 14.93 0.79
CA ASP A 123 8.56 14.91 1.42
C ASP A 123 9.54 15.89 0.72
N ILE A 124 9.50 15.97 -0.63
CA ILE A 124 10.33 16.87 -1.42
C ILE A 124 9.86 18.33 -1.26
N TYR A 125 8.56 18.57 -1.27
CA TYR A 125 8.02 19.93 -1.09
C TYR A 125 8.37 20.48 0.29
N GLU A 126 8.23 19.67 1.34
CA GLU A 126 8.55 20.06 2.72
C GLU A 126 10.05 20.30 2.94
N SER A 127 10.91 19.54 2.26
CA SER A 127 12.37 19.66 2.42
C SER A 127 13.04 20.69 1.50
N GLU A 128 12.53 20.87 0.29
CA GLU A 128 13.20 21.65 -0.77
C GLU A 128 12.34 22.79 -1.34
N GLY A 129 11.06 22.89 -0.99
CA GLY A 129 10.13 23.92 -1.52
C GLY A 129 9.89 23.81 -3.03
N SER A 130 10.03 22.62 -3.62
CA SER A 130 9.98 22.40 -5.07
C SER A 130 8.60 22.73 -5.65
N ALA A 131 8.51 23.72 -6.56
CA ALA A 131 7.30 24.08 -7.27
C ALA A 131 6.73 22.92 -8.13
N ILE A 132 7.59 22.06 -8.66
CA ILE A 132 7.17 20.86 -9.41
C ILE A 132 6.51 19.85 -8.45
N ALA A 133 7.07 19.67 -7.25
CA ALA A 133 6.47 18.79 -6.25
C ALA A 133 5.12 19.32 -5.77
N GLU A 134 5.00 20.64 -5.54
CA GLU A 134 3.75 21.29 -5.18
C GLU A 134 2.66 21.10 -6.24
N GLU A 135 3.00 21.30 -7.51
CA GLU A 135 2.07 21.09 -8.63
C GLU A 135 1.63 19.62 -8.75
N ALA A 136 2.56 18.67 -8.58
CA ALA A 136 2.22 17.24 -8.55
C ALA A 136 1.22 16.91 -7.43
N ILE A 137 1.42 17.47 -6.23
CA ILE A 137 0.51 17.30 -5.10
C ILE A 137 -0.89 17.84 -5.43
N LYS A 138 -0.98 19.03 -6.06
CA LYS A 138 -2.26 19.65 -6.46
C LYS A 138 -3.00 18.77 -7.49
N ARG A 139 -2.30 18.26 -8.50
CA ARG A 139 -2.89 17.36 -9.51
C ARG A 139 -3.39 16.06 -8.90
N ILE A 140 -2.60 15.44 -8.01
CA ILE A 140 -3.02 14.23 -7.28
C ILE A 140 -4.24 14.52 -6.37
N ALA A 141 -4.33 15.72 -5.78
CA ALA A 141 -5.48 16.09 -4.96
C ALA A 141 -6.79 16.12 -5.76
N THR A 142 -6.75 16.42 -7.06
CA THR A 142 -7.92 16.34 -7.94
C THR A 142 -8.45 14.90 -8.05
N LEU A 143 -7.55 13.90 -8.16
CA LEU A 143 -7.96 12.48 -8.13
C LEU A 143 -8.66 12.12 -6.81
N TYR A 144 -8.17 12.60 -5.67
CA TYR A 144 -8.83 12.35 -4.39
C TYR A 144 -10.22 12.99 -4.29
N THR A 145 -10.45 14.10 -4.97
CA THR A 145 -11.78 14.72 -5.06
C THR A 145 -12.74 13.79 -5.78
N VAL A 146 -12.32 13.20 -6.91
CA VAL A 146 -13.12 12.21 -7.65
C VAL A 146 -13.37 10.95 -6.79
N GLU A 147 -12.35 10.45 -6.09
CA GLU A 147 -12.51 9.29 -5.21
C GLU A 147 -13.45 9.57 -4.02
N LYS A 148 -13.45 10.79 -3.49
CA LYS A 148 -14.42 11.20 -2.47
C LYS A 148 -15.85 11.20 -3.00
N GLU A 149 -16.06 11.63 -4.23
CA GLU A 149 -17.36 11.59 -4.91
C GLU A 149 -17.80 10.14 -5.21
N ALA A 150 -16.86 9.27 -5.54
CA ALA A 150 -17.10 7.85 -5.83
C ALA A 150 -17.39 6.99 -4.57
N ARG A 151 -17.05 7.49 -3.38
CA ARG A 151 -17.18 6.74 -2.14
C ARG A 151 -18.65 6.38 -1.86
N TYR A 152 -18.88 5.15 -1.41
CA TYR A 152 -20.20 4.60 -1.09
C TYR A 152 -21.16 4.46 -2.28
N LYS A 153 -20.67 4.60 -3.52
CA LYS A 153 -21.45 4.32 -4.71
C LYS A 153 -21.32 2.86 -5.14
N PRO A 154 -22.32 2.29 -5.84
CA PRO A 154 -22.22 0.98 -6.48
C PRO A 154 -21.02 0.89 -7.43
N ALA A 155 -20.54 -0.32 -7.69
CA ALA A 155 -19.34 -0.54 -8.49
C ALA A 155 -19.43 0.09 -9.89
N GLU A 156 -20.57 -0.06 -10.56
CA GLU A 156 -20.82 0.48 -11.92
C GLU A 156 -20.76 2.01 -11.95
N GLU A 157 -21.40 2.68 -10.98
CA GLU A 157 -21.34 4.15 -10.88
C GLU A 157 -19.93 4.66 -10.59
N ARG A 158 -19.16 3.93 -9.77
CA ARG A 158 -17.76 4.27 -9.47
C ARG A 158 -16.88 4.13 -10.71
N VAL A 159 -17.08 3.07 -11.50
CA VAL A 159 -16.37 2.88 -12.77
C VAL A 159 -16.70 4.01 -13.73
N ALA A 160 -17.99 4.31 -13.94
CA ALA A 160 -18.43 5.39 -14.82
C ALA A 160 -17.83 6.74 -14.42
N LEU A 161 -17.88 7.08 -13.11
CA LEU A 161 -17.33 8.33 -12.58
C LEU A 161 -15.81 8.44 -12.79
N ARG A 162 -15.08 7.33 -12.58
CA ARG A 162 -13.63 7.30 -12.80
C ARG A 162 -13.28 7.44 -14.27
N GLN A 163 -14.02 6.79 -15.16
CA GLN A 163 -13.82 6.92 -16.61
C GLN A 163 -14.10 8.35 -17.11
N ASP A 164 -15.14 8.98 -16.58
CA ASP A 164 -15.54 10.33 -16.95
C ASP A 164 -14.57 11.40 -16.43
N LYS A 165 -14.20 11.33 -15.13
CA LYS A 165 -13.46 12.41 -14.45
C LYS A 165 -12.02 12.07 -14.12
N ALA A 166 -11.74 10.86 -13.57
CA ALA A 166 -10.42 10.55 -13.07
C ALA A 166 -9.43 10.20 -14.17
N LYS A 167 -9.90 9.54 -15.23
CA LYS A 167 -9.04 9.11 -16.34
C LYS A 167 -8.29 10.28 -16.98
N GLN A 168 -8.99 11.35 -17.32
CA GLN A 168 -8.36 12.52 -17.93
C GLN A 168 -7.33 13.16 -16.99
N VAL A 169 -7.66 13.33 -15.70
CA VAL A 169 -6.73 13.90 -14.70
C VAL A 169 -5.48 13.02 -14.56
N PHE A 170 -5.67 11.71 -14.63
CA PHE A 170 -4.59 10.74 -14.52
C PHE A 170 -3.65 10.80 -15.76
N ASP A 171 -4.24 10.78 -16.96
CA ASP A 171 -3.51 10.89 -18.22
C ASP A 171 -2.73 12.22 -18.32
N ASP A 172 -3.36 13.34 -17.89
CA ASP A 172 -2.73 14.66 -17.84
C ASP A 172 -1.58 14.72 -16.83
N LEU A 173 -1.72 14.06 -15.66
CA LEU A 173 -0.67 13.96 -14.66
C LEU A 173 0.54 13.16 -15.21
N GLU A 174 0.28 12.03 -15.86
CA GLU A 174 1.33 11.19 -16.45
C GLU A 174 2.11 11.94 -17.53
N ALA A 175 1.40 12.57 -18.47
CA ALA A 175 1.99 13.38 -19.53
C ALA A 175 2.81 14.54 -18.96
N TRP A 176 2.26 15.25 -17.96
CA TRP A 176 2.94 16.37 -17.33
C TRP A 176 4.22 15.94 -16.59
N LEU A 177 4.16 14.86 -15.80
CA LEU A 177 5.35 14.30 -15.12
C LEU A 177 6.44 13.90 -16.12
N SER A 178 6.06 13.28 -17.22
CA SER A 178 6.98 12.89 -18.29
C SER A 178 7.69 14.10 -18.91
N LEU A 179 6.99 15.24 -19.05
CA LEU A 179 7.56 16.49 -19.54
C LEU A 179 8.46 17.21 -18.53
N GLN A 180 8.30 16.97 -17.22
CA GLN A 180 9.17 17.55 -16.20
C GLN A 180 10.51 16.81 -16.07
N LEU A 181 10.50 15.50 -16.26
CA LEU A 181 11.67 14.64 -16.02
C LEU A 181 12.94 15.08 -16.77
N PRO A 182 12.91 15.45 -18.08
CA PRO A 182 14.10 15.91 -18.79
C PRO A 182 14.58 17.31 -18.39
N LYS A 183 13.77 18.11 -17.68
CA LYS A 183 14.10 19.49 -17.27
C LYS A 183 14.87 19.55 -15.94
N ILE A 184 15.05 18.44 -15.25
CA ILE A 184 15.67 18.37 -13.93
C ILE A 184 16.85 17.41 -13.93
N SER A 185 17.74 17.55 -12.94
CA SER A 185 18.86 16.63 -12.79
C SER A 185 18.36 15.19 -12.58
N GLY A 186 18.79 14.27 -13.42
CA GLY A 186 18.40 12.85 -13.33
C GLY A 186 18.81 12.15 -12.03
N LYS A 187 19.73 12.76 -11.25
CA LYS A 187 20.18 12.26 -9.94
C LYS A 187 19.42 12.87 -8.76
N SER A 188 18.50 13.84 -9.00
CA SER A 188 17.76 14.51 -7.94
C SER A 188 16.72 13.59 -7.29
N THR A 189 16.37 13.91 -6.04
CA THR A 189 15.26 13.30 -5.30
C THR A 189 13.94 13.42 -6.07
N LEU A 190 13.71 14.58 -6.70
CA LEU A 190 12.53 14.85 -7.52
C LEU A 190 12.47 13.95 -8.75
N ALA A 191 13.60 13.75 -9.46
CA ALA A 191 13.64 12.81 -10.60
C ALA A 191 13.36 11.36 -10.17
N ALA A 192 13.83 10.97 -8.99
CA ALA A 192 13.53 9.66 -8.41
C ALA A 192 12.04 9.50 -8.09
N ALA A 193 11.40 10.54 -7.52
CA ALA A 193 9.97 10.55 -7.23
C ALA A 193 9.11 10.49 -8.51
N ILE A 194 9.49 11.25 -9.56
CA ILE A 194 8.79 11.22 -10.84
C ILE A 194 8.91 9.83 -11.50
N ARG A 195 10.10 9.24 -11.56
CA ARG A 195 10.27 7.87 -12.07
C ARG A 195 9.48 6.85 -11.29
N TYR A 196 9.43 6.98 -9.96
CA TYR A 196 8.60 6.13 -9.13
C TYR A 196 7.12 6.26 -9.48
N ALA A 197 6.61 7.49 -9.63
CA ALA A 197 5.23 7.76 -10.03
C ALA A 197 4.92 7.12 -11.39
N LEU A 198 5.68 7.46 -12.44
CA LEU A 198 5.49 6.93 -13.79
C LEU A 198 5.56 5.40 -13.86
N GLY A 199 6.44 4.77 -13.07
CA GLY A 199 6.53 3.31 -12.98
C GLY A 199 5.35 2.64 -12.27
N ARG A 200 4.53 3.40 -11.53
CA ARG A 200 3.34 2.90 -10.82
C ARG A 200 2.03 3.19 -11.55
N MET A 201 1.96 4.26 -12.32
CA MET A 201 0.73 4.70 -12.99
C MET A 201 0.07 3.62 -13.85
N PRO A 202 0.76 2.75 -14.58
CA PRO A 202 0.11 1.66 -15.32
C PRO A 202 -0.63 0.63 -14.45
N ARG A 203 -0.45 0.68 -13.12
CA ARG A 203 -1.05 -0.24 -12.13
C ARG A 203 -1.93 0.48 -11.08
N ALA A 204 -2.17 1.77 -11.24
CA ALA A 204 -2.92 2.58 -10.30
C ALA A 204 -4.43 2.67 -10.64
#